data_a51384cf920454940a2d11b8c6d9ef38
#
_entry.id   a51384cf920454940a2d11b8c6d9ef38
#
_cell.length_a   1.000
_cell.length_b   1.000
_cell.length_c   1.000
_cell.angle_alpha   90.00
_cell.angle_beta   90.00
_cell.angle_gamma   90.00
#
_symmetry.space_group_name_H-M   'P 1'
#
loop_
_entity.id
_entity.type
_entity.pdbx_description
1 polymer ?
#
loop_
_entity_poly.entity_id
_entity_poly.type
_entity_poly.pdbx_seq_one_letter_code
_entity_poly.pdbx_strand_id
1 'polypeptide(L)'
;MKDGDESQALNEELLAIAQAFLARHEGDGSIDDQVLFCRAVKHLERIDVPMHLAERLVSHAYGVLKSSHDRRRLDISASSETVAVVTDPANGLTWAVPVGLIVKYVINSPANRKLRLVEP
;
A
#
# COMPACT_ATOMS: atom_id res chain seq x y z
N MET A 1 27.54 -4.45 4.81
CA MET A 1 26.53 -4.55 5.85
C MET A 1 26.01 -3.22 6.30
N LYS A 2 26.88 -2.21 6.40
CA LYS A 2 26.41 -0.85 6.67
C LYS A 2 25.48 -0.33 5.58
N ASP A 3 25.72 -0.71 4.33
CA ASP A 3 24.90 -0.25 3.20
C ASP A 3 23.46 -0.74 3.30
N GLY A 4 23.26 -1.96 3.80
CA GLY A 4 21.92 -2.49 3.99
C GLY A 4 21.13 -1.73 5.06
N ASP A 5 21.78 -1.39 6.18
CA ASP A 5 21.16 -0.66 7.26
C ASP A 5 20.86 0.78 6.86
N GLU A 6 21.77 1.41 6.13
CA GLU A 6 21.56 2.77 5.62
C GLU A 6 20.42 2.83 4.61
N SER A 7 20.33 1.85 3.71
CA SER A 7 19.22 1.76 2.76
C SER A 7 17.90 1.56 3.46
N GLN A 8 17.85 0.70 4.47
CA GLN A 8 16.64 0.44 5.23
C GLN A 8 16.19 1.69 5.99
N ALA A 9 17.12 2.40 6.65
CA ALA A 9 16.81 3.62 7.35
C ALA A 9 16.28 4.69 6.41
N LEU A 10 16.90 4.84 5.23
CA LEU A 10 16.43 5.79 4.22
C LEU A 10 15.04 5.43 3.72
N ASN A 11 14.78 4.14 3.48
CA ASN A 11 13.47 3.68 3.03
C ASN A 11 12.40 3.94 4.10
N GLU A 12 12.73 3.78 5.37
CA GLU A 12 11.81 4.09 6.48
C GLU A 12 11.49 5.58 6.53
N GLU A 13 12.50 6.43 6.33
CA GLU A 13 12.28 7.88 6.25
C GLU A 13 11.39 8.27 5.08
N LEU A 14 11.67 7.70 3.91
CA LEU A 14 10.88 7.96 2.70
C LEU A 14 9.45 7.44 2.86
N LEU A 15 9.29 6.29 3.49
CA LEU A 15 7.96 5.77 3.79
C LEU A 15 7.20 6.71 4.73
N ALA A 16 7.86 7.24 5.75
CA ALA A 16 7.25 8.21 6.66
C ALA A 16 6.82 9.48 5.93
N ILE A 17 7.62 9.95 4.97
CA ILE A 17 7.26 11.11 4.15
C ILE A 17 6.01 10.81 3.33
N ALA A 18 5.93 9.64 2.70
CA ALA A 18 4.76 9.23 1.94
C ALA A 18 3.51 9.13 2.83
N GLN A 19 3.66 8.52 4.00
CA GLN A 19 2.56 8.39 4.97
C GLN A 19 2.06 9.75 5.43
N ALA A 20 2.97 10.68 5.75
CA ALA A 20 2.60 12.02 6.18
C ALA A 20 1.89 12.79 5.06
N PHE A 21 2.35 12.65 3.82
CA PHE A 21 1.70 13.29 2.67
C PHE A 21 0.27 12.80 2.49
N LEU A 22 0.08 11.47 2.51
CA LEU A 22 -1.26 10.89 2.34
C LEU A 22 -2.18 11.26 3.50
N ALA A 23 -1.69 11.19 4.73
CA ALA A 23 -2.48 11.51 5.92
C ALA A 23 -2.90 12.97 5.94
N ARG A 24 -2.01 13.87 5.53
CA ARG A 24 -2.30 15.32 5.49
C ARG A 24 -3.45 15.65 4.56
N HIS A 25 -3.57 14.93 3.45
CA HIS A 25 -4.57 15.19 2.43
C HIS A 25 -5.77 14.23 2.51
N GLU A 26 -5.73 13.27 3.42
CA GLU A 26 -6.88 12.40 3.65
C GLU A 26 -8.04 13.24 4.20
N GLY A 27 -9.22 13.03 3.64
CA GLY A 27 -10.38 13.80 4.06
C GLY A 27 -10.53 15.14 3.36
N ASP A 28 -9.58 15.53 2.53
CA ASP A 28 -9.76 16.67 1.64
C ASP A 28 -10.73 16.27 0.53
N GLY A 29 -11.98 16.64 0.66
CA GLY A 29 -13.04 16.25 -0.26
C GLY A 29 -12.88 16.80 -1.68
N SER A 30 -11.92 17.71 -1.90
CA SER A 30 -11.67 18.30 -3.22
C SER A 30 -10.76 17.44 -4.08
N ILE A 31 -10.14 16.40 -3.52
CA ILE A 31 -9.16 15.57 -4.25
C ILE A 31 -9.60 14.11 -4.23
N ASP A 32 -9.67 13.51 -5.43
CA ASP A 32 -9.87 12.08 -5.58
C ASP A 32 -8.67 11.31 -5.04
N ASP A 33 -8.90 10.16 -4.38
CA ASP A 33 -7.82 9.33 -3.84
C ASP A 33 -6.83 8.87 -4.89
N GLN A 34 -7.28 8.61 -6.12
CA GLN A 34 -6.37 8.22 -7.20
C GLN A 34 -5.44 9.37 -7.56
N VAL A 35 -5.97 10.60 -7.61
CA VAL A 35 -5.15 11.80 -7.85
C VAL A 35 -4.18 12.01 -6.69
N LEU A 36 -4.64 11.83 -5.46
CA LEU A 36 -3.78 11.95 -4.29
C LEU A 36 -2.63 10.96 -4.32
N PHE A 37 -2.92 9.70 -4.68
CA PHE A 37 -1.90 8.66 -4.82
C PHE A 37 -0.83 9.09 -5.83
N CYS A 38 -1.25 9.56 -7.01
CA CYS A 38 -0.33 10.02 -8.05
C CYS A 38 0.48 11.23 -7.61
N ARG A 39 -0.13 12.15 -6.88
CA ARG A 39 0.58 13.32 -6.34
C ARG A 39 1.62 12.93 -5.30
N ALA A 40 1.32 11.93 -4.48
CA ALA A 40 2.29 11.42 -3.50
C ALA A 40 3.51 10.82 -4.20
N VAL A 41 3.31 10.05 -5.28
CA VAL A 41 4.42 9.51 -6.07
C VAL A 41 5.27 10.65 -6.63
N LYS A 42 4.65 11.68 -7.21
CA LYS A 42 5.37 12.83 -7.76
C LYS A 42 6.09 13.62 -6.67
N HIS A 43 5.51 13.69 -5.48
CA HIS A 43 6.16 14.35 -4.35
C HIS A 43 7.50 13.69 -4.02
N LEU A 44 7.53 12.35 -3.98
CA LEU A 44 8.76 11.61 -3.75
C LEU A 44 9.74 11.77 -4.92
N GLU A 45 9.26 11.78 -6.16
CA GLU A 45 10.11 12.00 -7.31
C GLU A 45 10.81 13.36 -7.26
N ARG A 46 10.16 14.38 -6.74
CA ARG A 46 10.74 15.73 -6.58
C ARG A 46 11.91 15.78 -5.60
N ILE A 47 11.99 14.83 -4.68
CA ILE A 47 13.11 14.71 -3.76
C ILE A 47 14.07 13.60 -4.20
N ASP A 48 14.13 13.35 -5.50
CA ASP A 48 15.06 12.45 -6.16
C ASP A 48 14.85 10.97 -5.86
N VAL A 49 13.63 10.56 -5.51
CA VAL A 49 13.28 9.15 -5.37
C VAL A 49 12.94 8.59 -6.75
N PRO A 50 13.58 7.49 -7.19
CA PRO A 50 13.23 6.87 -8.47
C PRO A 50 11.78 6.44 -8.51
N MET A 51 11.15 6.52 -9.69
CA MET A 51 9.73 6.27 -9.86
C MET A 51 9.28 4.91 -9.31
N HIS A 52 10.03 3.85 -9.60
CA HIS A 52 9.68 2.51 -9.08
C HIS A 52 9.65 2.46 -7.57
N LEU A 53 10.64 3.06 -6.93
CA LEU A 53 10.69 3.12 -5.47
C LEU A 53 9.58 4.00 -4.91
N ALA A 54 9.32 5.14 -5.55
CA ALA A 54 8.24 6.04 -5.15
C ALA A 54 6.88 5.32 -5.21
N GLU A 55 6.60 4.60 -6.28
CA GLU A 55 5.36 3.84 -6.41
C GLU A 55 5.21 2.78 -5.33
N ARG A 56 6.29 2.05 -5.02
CA ARG A 56 6.29 1.03 -3.98
C ARG A 56 6.06 1.64 -2.60
N LEU A 57 6.73 2.74 -2.30
CA LEU A 57 6.60 3.41 -1.01
C LEU A 57 5.20 3.99 -0.81
N VAL A 58 4.65 4.63 -1.84
CA VAL A 58 3.30 5.18 -1.77
C VAL A 58 2.26 4.06 -1.68
N SER A 59 2.44 2.97 -2.41
CA SER A 59 1.56 1.81 -2.31
C SER A 59 1.54 1.24 -0.90
N HIS A 60 2.73 1.09 -0.30
CA HIS A 60 2.85 0.61 1.07
C HIS A 60 2.19 1.58 2.06
N ALA A 61 2.47 2.87 1.92
CA ALA A 61 1.89 3.90 2.79
C ALA A 61 0.37 3.93 2.69
N TYR A 62 -0.17 3.80 1.47
CA TYR A 62 -1.60 3.76 1.23
C TYR A 62 -2.24 2.54 1.90
N GLY A 63 -1.60 1.36 1.76
CA GLY A 63 -2.08 0.15 2.40
C GLY A 63 -2.11 0.26 3.91
N VAL A 64 -1.07 0.81 4.52
CA VAL A 64 -1.02 1.04 5.97
C VAL A 64 -2.13 1.98 6.41
N LEU A 65 -2.33 3.08 5.68
CA LEU A 65 -3.36 4.06 6.00
C LEU A 65 -4.77 3.45 5.95
N LYS A 66 -5.07 2.71 4.88
CA LYS A 66 -6.41 2.14 4.69
C LYS A 66 -6.67 0.90 5.55
N SER A 67 -5.63 0.28 6.09
CA SER A 67 -5.74 -0.90 6.96
C SER A 67 -5.55 -0.57 8.45
N SER A 68 -5.44 0.70 8.81
CA SER A 68 -5.08 1.10 10.18
C SER A 68 -6.10 0.67 11.24
N HIS A 69 -7.36 0.45 10.84
CA HIS A 69 -8.42 0.04 11.76
C HIS A 69 -8.73 -1.46 11.73
N ASP A 70 -8.02 -2.22 10.91
CA ASP A 70 -8.21 -3.66 10.80
C ASP A 70 -6.95 -4.38 11.29
N ARG A 71 -7.15 -5.34 12.21
CA ARG A 71 -6.04 -6.11 12.77
C ARG A 71 -5.57 -7.24 11.86
N ARG A 72 -6.39 -7.64 10.89
CA ARG A 72 -6.03 -8.73 9.98
C ARG A 72 -4.91 -8.29 9.05
N ARG A 73 -4.02 -9.20 8.74
CA ARG A 73 -2.83 -8.90 7.94
C ARG A 73 -2.58 -9.99 6.92
N LEU A 74 -1.96 -9.60 5.82
CA LEU A 74 -1.49 -10.54 4.81
C LEU A 74 -0.26 -11.27 5.35
N ASP A 75 -0.30 -12.59 5.32
CA ASP A 75 0.89 -13.40 5.62
C ASP A 75 1.70 -13.53 4.34
N ILE A 76 2.74 -12.72 4.23
CA ILE A 76 3.56 -12.66 3.00
C ILE A 76 4.30 -13.97 2.77
N SER A 77 4.77 -14.61 3.84
CA SER A 77 5.54 -15.85 3.71
C SER A 77 4.68 -17.02 3.25
N ALA A 78 3.38 -17.00 3.59
CA ALA A 78 2.45 -18.05 3.20
C ALA A 78 1.72 -17.75 1.90
N SER A 79 1.78 -16.51 1.41
CA SER A 79 1.14 -16.09 0.17
C SER A 79 2.02 -16.40 -1.03
N SER A 80 1.39 -16.51 -2.20
CA SER A 80 2.06 -16.77 -3.47
C SER A 80 1.41 -15.95 -4.59
N GLU A 81 1.85 -16.20 -5.82
CA GLU A 81 1.25 -15.55 -6.99
C GLU A 81 -0.22 -15.93 -7.20
N THR A 82 -0.65 -17.06 -6.66
CA THR A 82 -2.00 -17.56 -6.86
C THR A 82 -2.90 -17.46 -5.64
N VAL A 83 -2.35 -17.23 -4.45
CA VAL A 83 -3.12 -17.21 -3.21
C VAL A 83 -2.61 -16.13 -2.27
N ALA A 84 -3.55 -15.36 -1.73
CA ALA A 84 -3.30 -14.43 -0.64
C ALA A 84 -3.75 -15.08 0.66
N VAL A 85 -2.84 -15.18 1.62
CA VAL A 85 -3.14 -15.73 2.95
C VAL A 85 -3.29 -14.58 3.92
N VAL A 86 -4.48 -14.47 4.52
CA VAL A 86 -4.80 -13.41 5.47
C VAL A 86 -4.99 -14.03 6.83
N THR A 87 -4.32 -13.50 7.83
CA THR A 87 -4.41 -14.02 9.19
C THR A 87 -4.92 -12.95 10.16
N ASP A 88 -5.71 -13.41 11.13
CA ASP A 88 -6.16 -12.60 12.25
C ASP A 88 -5.33 -12.97 13.48
N PRO A 89 -4.39 -12.10 13.90
CA PRO A 89 -3.51 -12.45 15.01
C PRO A 89 -4.21 -12.57 16.36
N ALA A 90 -5.43 -12.02 16.50
CA ALA A 90 -6.15 -12.06 17.77
C ALA A 90 -6.76 -13.44 18.05
N ASN A 91 -7.20 -14.17 17.02
CA ASN A 91 -7.87 -15.47 17.20
C ASN A 91 -7.23 -16.59 16.40
N GLY A 92 -6.17 -16.32 15.64
CA GLY A 92 -5.44 -17.31 14.86
C GLY A 92 -6.17 -17.79 13.61
N LEU A 93 -7.31 -17.24 13.27
CA LEU A 93 -8.01 -17.61 12.04
C LEU A 93 -7.22 -17.14 10.82
N THR A 94 -7.17 -18.00 9.82
CA THR A 94 -6.40 -17.76 8.60
C THR A 94 -7.25 -18.14 7.40
N TRP A 95 -7.26 -17.25 6.40
CA TRP A 95 -8.02 -17.46 5.16
C TRP A 95 -7.05 -17.53 4.00
N ALA A 96 -7.22 -18.54 3.17
CA ALA A 96 -6.51 -18.63 1.89
C ALA A 96 -7.46 -18.11 0.80
N VAL A 97 -7.12 -17.00 0.19
CA VAL A 97 -7.95 -16.34 -0.82
C VAL A 97 -7.28 -16.47 -2.17
N PRO A 98 -7.83 -17.27 -3.10
CA PRO A 98 -7.27 -17.36 -4.44
C PRO A 98 -7.24 -15.97 -5.11
N VAL A 99 -6.14 -15.67 -5.79
CA VAL A 99 -5.99 -14.38 -6.48
C VAL A 99 -7.12 -14.17 -7.51
N GLY A 100 -7.59 -15.26 -8.15
CA GLY A 100 -8.72 -15.17 -9.06
C GLY A 100 -9.99 -14.63 -8.43
N LEU A 101 -10.25 -14.94 -7.15
CA LEU A 101 -11.40 -14.39 -6.44
C LEU A 101 -11.19 -12.90 -6.13
N ILE A 102 -9.97 -12.50 -5.83
CA ILE A 102 -9.66 -11.07 -5.63
C ILE A 102 -9.92 -10.30 -6.91
N VAL A 103 -9.47 -10.82 -8.04
CA VAL A 103 -9.74 -10.20 -9.34
C VAL A 103 -11.24 -10.09 -9.61
N LYS A 104 -11.97 -11.20 -9.41
CA LYS A 104 -13.40 -11.26 -9.74
C LYS A 104 -14.25 -10.39 -8.83
N TYR A 105 -14.05 -10.46 -7.53
CA TYR A 105 -14.94 -9.83 -6.54
C TYR A 105 -14.45 -8.52 -5.98
N VAL A 106 -13.17 -8.21 -6.14
CA VAL A 106 -12.58 -6.99 -5.61
C VAL A 106 -12.14 -6.06 -6.71
N ILE A 107 -11.21 -6.49 -7.55
CA ILE A 107 -10.60 -5.62 -8.57
C ILE A 107 -11.64 -5.22 -9.63
N ASN A 108 -12.44 -6.18 -10.10
CA ASN A 108 -13.45 -5.94 -11.11
C ASN A 108 -14.76 -5.38 -10.57
N SER A 109 -14.85 -5.18 -9.26
CA SER A 109 -16.07 -4.63 -8.66
C SER A 109 -16.18 -3.13 -8.91
N PRO A 110 -17.24 -2.65 -9.58
CA PRO A 110 -17.40 -1.22 -9.84
C PRO A 110 -17.67 -0.41 -8.57
N ALA A 111 -18.08 -1.06 -7.50
CA ALA A 111 -18.40 -0.40 -6.24
C ALA A 111 -17.18 -0.18 -5.35
N ASN A 112 -16.04 -0.80 -5.65
CA ASN A 112 -14.86 -0.70 -4.80
C ASN A 112 -14.05 0.55 -5.13
N ARG A 113 -14.11 1.54 -4.25
CA ARG A 113 -13.45 2.83 -4.42
C ARG A 113 -12.12 2.93 -3.69
N LYS A 114 -11.72 1.86 -2.98
CA LYS A 114 -10.49 1.86 -2.19
C LYS A 114 -9.29 1.30 -2.94
N LEU A 115 -9.51 0.73 -4.10
CA LEU A 115 -8.43 0.25 -4.95
C LEU A 115 -7.81 1.40 -5.72
N ARG A 116 -6.50 1.32 -5.89
CA ARG A 116 -5.75 2.32 -6.65
C ARG A 116 -4.87 1.64 -7.67
N LEU A 117 -4.91 2.17 -8.88
CA LEU A 117 -4.05 1.71 -9.96
C LEU A 117 -2.65 2.28 -9.73
N VAL A 118 -1.66 1.40 -9.63
CA VAL A 118 -0.28 1.82 -9.36
C VAL A 118 0.36 2.38 -10.62
N GLU A 119 0.09 1.76 -11.76
CA GLU A 119 0.55 2.24 -13.08
C GLU A 119 -0.67 2.55 -13.93
N PRO A 120 -1.00 3.83 -14.11
CA PRO A 120 -2.10 4.22 -14.99
C PRO A 120 -1.79 4.03 -16.46
#